data_8f836245bfc51c07f87076f2329c6788
#
_entry.id   8f836245bfc51c07f87076f2329c6788
#
_cell.length_a   1.000
_cell.length_b   1.000
_cell.length_c   1.000
_cell.angle_alpha   90.00
_cell.angle_beta   90.00
_cell.angle_gamma   90.00
#
_symmetry.space_group_name_H-M   'P 1'
#
loop_
_entity.id
_entity.type
_entity.pdbx_description
1 polymer ?
#
loop_
_entity_poly.entity_id
_entity_poly.type
_entity_poly.pdbx_seq_one_letter_code
_entity_poly.pdbx_strand_id
1 'polypeptide(L)'
;MSDKIKQFKLSTGEEIICEVVQWDTAETSGLIIRSAMKLSESVNIKSGYRFFSFKPWLSFNEEPRILLTLNSDHIMGETSPSKELLKMYISCLRKLNKWLDEREIKEPIDLDGLSDLTDEELHEYLEEN
;
A
#
# COMPACT_ATOMS: atom_id res chain seq x y z
N MET A 1 1.14 -14.63 -0.23
CA MET A 1 1.72 -13.32 0.08
C MET A 1 0.88 -12.15 -0.39
N SER A 2 0.28 -12.27 -1.57
CA SER A 2 -0.67 -11.25 -2.02
C SER A 2 -1.88 -11.09 -1.09
N ASP A 3 -2.18 -12.11 -0.28
CA ASP A 3 -3.28 -12.07 0.68
C ASP A 3 -3.13 -11.00 1.76
N LYS A 4 -1.90 -10.56 1.99
CA LYS A 4 -1.62 -9.54 2.99
C LYS A 4 -1.85 -8.12 2.49
N ILE A 5 -1.85 -7.93 1.19
CA ILE A 5 -2.02 -6.61 0.58
C ILE A 5 -3.46 -6.47 0.14
N LYS A 6 -4.13 -5.47 0.68
CA LYS A 6 -5.54 -5.22 0.43
C LYS A 6 -5.79 -3.78 0.01
N GLN A 7 -6.85 -3.61 -0.74
CA GLN A 7 -7.34 -2.33 -1.18
C GLN A 7 -8.67 -2.08 -0.47
N PHE A 8 -8.75 -0.97 0.25
CA PHE A 8 -9.94 -0.62 1.02
C PHE A 8 -10.55 0.67 0.53
N LYS A 9 -11.88 0.68 0.47
CA LYS A 9 -12.64 1.91 0.32
C LYS A 9 -13.12 2.31 1.72
N LEU A 10 -12.79 3.51 2.14
CA LEU A 10 -13.13 4.01 3.46
C LEU A 10 -14.40 4.85 3.44
N SER A 11 -15.03 4.98 4.60
CA SER A 11 -16.26 5.77 4.73
C SER A 11 -16.07 7.24 4.39
N THR A 12 -14.85 7.74 4.41
CA THR A 12 -14.50 9.09 4.00
C THR A 12 -14.51 9.29 2.49
N GLY A 13 -14.61 8.19 1.72
CA GLY A 13 -14.46 8.22 0.28
C GLY A 13 -13.06 7.94 -0.21
N GLU A 14 -12.09 7.91 0.68
CA GLU A 14 -10.72 7.60 0.31
C GLU A 14 -10.54 6.13 -0.01
N GLU A 15 -9.62 5.86 -0.93
CA GLU A 15 -9.18 4.48 -1.20
C GLU A 15 -7.72 4.37 -0.78
N ILE A 16 -7.43 3.31 -0.06
CA ILE A 16 -6.06 3.04 0.36
C ILE A 16 -5.67 1.63 -0.04
N ILE A 17 -4.38 1.43 -0.21
CA ILE A 17 -3.79 0.11 -0.38
C ILE A 17 -2.74 -0.04 0.71
N CYS A 18 -2.73 -1.19 1.36
CA CYS A 18 -1.86 -1.40 2.52
C CYS A 18 -1.58 -2.88 2.72
N GLU A 19 -0.59 -3.15 3.55
CA GLU A 19 -0.36 -4.50 4.05
C GLU A 19 -1.14 -4.66 5.35
N VAL A 20 -1.93 -5.72 5.45
CA VAL A 20 -2.65 -6.04 6.68
C VAL A 20 -1.78 -6.99 7.49
N VAL A 21 -1.28 -6.48 8.62
CA VAL A 21 -0.41 -7.25 9.51
C VAL A 21 -1.26 -8.12 10.43
N GLN A 22 -2.36 -7.58 10.91
CA GLN A 22 -3.27 -8.32 11.78
C GLN A 22 -4.70 -7.86 11.50
N TRP A 23 -5.59 -8.81 11.26
CA TRP A 23 -6.99 -8.55 11.06
C TRP A 23 -7.70 -8.27 12.39
N ASP A 24 -8.86 -7.64 12.30
CA ASP A 24 -9.69 -7.42 13.47
C ASP A 24 -10.19 -8.76 14.02
N THR A 25 -10.54 -8.75 15.30
CA THR A 25 -11.05 -9.93 15.99
C THR A 25 -12.45 -9.64 16.53
N ALA A 26 -13.09 -10.66 17.11
CA ALA A 26 -14.39 -10.48 17.74
C ALA A 26 -14.34 -9.48 18.90
N GLU A 27 -13.16 -9.27 19.46
CA GLU A 27 -12.95 -8.36 20.60
C GLU A 27 -12.47 -6.97 20.22
N THR A 28 -11.90 -6.81 19.03
CA THR A 28 -11.35 -5.54 18.58
C THR A 28 -11.80 -5.23 17.16
N SER A 29 -12.20 -3.99 16.92
CA SER A 29 -12.62 -3.52 15.60
C SER A 29 -11.49 -2.81 14.85
N GLY A 30 -10.26 -3.09 15.20
CA GLY A 30 -9.10 -2.46 14.58
C GLY A 30 -8.21 -3.45 13.85
N LEU A 31 -7.86 -3.11 12.61
CA LEU A 31 -6.83 -3.82 11.88
C LEU A 31 -5.49 -3.16 12.14
N ILE A 32 -4.43 -3.95 12.18
CA ILE A 32 -3.07 -3.41 12.22
C ILE A 32 -2.54 -3.48 10.79
N ILE A 33 -2.20 -2.32 10.26
CA ILE A 33 -1.73 -2.18 8.88
C ILE A 33 -0.40 -1.45 8.85
N ARG A 34 0.30 -1.54 7.74
CA ARG A 34 1.50 -0.73 7.50
C ARG A 34 1.61 -0.42 6.02
N SER A 35 2.44 0.55 5.71
CA SER A 35 2.70 1.00 4.34
C SER A 35 1.43 1.41 3.62
N ALA A 36 0.53 2.07 4.34
CA ALA A 36 -0.74 2.51 3.79
C ALA A 36 -0.52 3.68 2.84
N MET A 37 -0.97 3.51 1.60
CA MET A 37 -0.90 4.53 0.58
C MET A 37 -2.30 4.89 0.12
N LYS A 38 -2.56 6.17 0.02
CA LYS A 38 -3.80 6.67 -0.54
C LYS A 38 -3.71 6.65 -2.05
N LEU A 39 -4.74 6.10 -2.67
CA LEU A 39 -4.88 6.10 -4.13
C LEU A 39 -5.55 7.39 -4.57
N SER A 40 -4.97 8.04 -5.57
CA SER A 40 -5.57 9.21 -6.21
C SER A 40 -5.63 8.96 -7.69
N GLU A 41 -6.77 9.24 -8.29
CA GLU A 41 -6.97 9.15 -9.72
C GLU A 41 -6.98 10.55 -10.32
N SER A 42 -6.24 10.71 -11.41
CA SER A 42 -6.20 11.95 -12.16
C SER A 42 -6.56 11.67 -13.61
N VAL A 43 -7.25 12.61 -14.23
CA VAL A 43 -7.65 12.50 -15.63
C VAL A 43 -7.07 13.68 -16.40
N ASN A 44 -6.38 13.38 -17.48
CA ASN A 44 -5.94 14.42 -18.39
C ASN A 44 -7.13 14.81 -19.27
N ILE A 45 -7.62 16.03 -19.10
CA ILE A 45 -8.85 16.50 -19.76
C ILE A 45 -8.70 16.47 -21.29
N LYS A 46 -7.52 16.76 -21.79
CA LYS A 46 -7.29 16.83 -23.24
C LYS A 46 -7.28 15.47 -23.91
N SER A 47 -6.66 14.47 -23.27
CA SER A 47 -6.52 13.14 -23.84
C SER A 47 -7.52 12.14 -23.31
N GLY A 48 -8.21 12.46 -22.21
CA GLY A 48 -9.06 11.51 -21.50
C GLY A 48 -8.28 10.43 -20.78
N TYR A 49 -6.98 10.55 -20.75
CA TYR A 49 -6.11 9.55 -20.13
C TYR A 49 -6.22 9.58 -18.61
N ARG A 50 -6.39 8.43 -18.02
CA ARG A 50 -6.50 8.28 -16.55
C ARG A 50 -5.20 7.73 -16.01
N PHE A 51 -4.78 8.27 -14.89
CA PHE A 51 -3.59 7.74 -14.20
C PHE A 51 -3.80 7.79 -12.70
N PHE A 52 -3.07 6.92 -12.01
CA PHE A 52 -3.15 6.76 -10.56
C PHE A 52 -1.85 7.19 -9.93
N SER A 53 -1.96 7.76 -8.74
CA SER A 53 -0.79 8.09 -7.93
C SER A 53 -1.01 7.62 -6.52
N PHE A 54 0.10 7.45 -5.79
CA PHE A 54 0.10 7.00 -4.42
C PHE A 54 0.71 8.06 -3.52
N LYS A 55 0.12 8.26 -2.36
CA LYS A 55 0.66 9.13 -1.32
C LYS A 55 0.56 8.39 0.01
N PRO A 56 1.51 8.60 0.94
CA PRO A 56 1.32 8.08 2.30
C PRO A 56 -0.04 8.53 2.83
N TRP A 57 -0.77 7.60 3.43
CA TRP A 57 -2.12 7.90 3.88
C TRP A 57 -2.14 8.97 4.98
N LEU A 58 -1.20 8.89 5.93
CA LEU A 58 -1.10 9.92 6.97
C LEU A 58 -0.10 10.99 6.54
N SER A 59 -0.58 12.22 6.47
CA SER A 59 0.12 13.34 5.84
C SER A 59 1.49 13.70 6.42
N PHE A 60 1.66 13.54 7.72
CA PHE A 60 2.93 13.87 8.37
C PHE A 60 3.69 12.63 8.83
N ASN A 61 3.34 11.49 8.30
CA ASN A 61 4.03 10.26 8.61
C ASN A 61 5.27 10.14 7.73
N GLU A 62 6.42 10.51 8.28
CA GLU A 62 7.69 10.41 7.57
C GLU A 62 8.18 8.96 7.46
N GLU A 63 7.60 8.08 8.26
CA GLU A 63 8.00 6.69 8.31
C GLU A 63 6.80 5.80 8.02
N PRO A 64 6.53 5.49 6.72
CA PRO A 64 5.37 4.67 6.36
C PRO A 64 5.47 3.22 6.82
N ARG A 65 6.65 2.81 7.34
CA ARG A 65 6.84 1.45 7.87
C ARG A 65 6.23 1.25 9.24
N ILE A 66 5.81 2.32 9.89
CA ILE A 66 5.20 2.25 11.21
C ILE A 66 3.85 1.55 11.13
N LEU A 67 3.55 0.74 12.14
CA LEU A 67 2.26 0.08 12.23
C LEU A 67 1.19 1.11 12.60
N LEU A 68 0.06 1.00 11.94
CA LEU A 68 -1.09 1.87 12.15
C LEU A 68 -2.30 1.02 12.50
N THR A 69 -3.24 1.59 13.23
CA THR A 69 -4.51 0.94 13.49
C THR A 69 -5.57 1.57 12.60
N LEU A 70 -6.27 0.73 11.84
CA LEU A 70 -7.39 1.15 11.00
C LEU A 70 -8.67 0.59 11.61
N ASN A 71 -9.62 1.48 11.89
CA ASN A 71 -10.91 1.06 12.45
C ASN A 71 -11.73 0.38 11.36
N SER A 72 -12.05 -0.90 11.56
CA SER A 72 -12.78 -1.68 10.58
C SER A 72 -14.20 -1.16 10.33
N ASP A 73 -14.78 -0.42 11.27
CA ASP A 73 -16.10 0.16 11.11
C ASP A 73 -16.15 1.22 10.00
N HIS A 74 -15.01 1.75 9.59
CA HIS A 74 -14.91 2.73 8.53
C HIS A 74 -14.54 2.14 7.17
N ILE A 75 -14.46 0.83 7.08
CA ILE A 75 -14.18 0.16 5.81
C ILE A 75 -15.51 -0.15 5.12
N MET A 76 -15.73 0.48 3.98
CA MET A 76 -16.95 0.31 3.18
C MET A 76 -16.85 -0.86 2.22
N GLY A 77 -15.63 -1.20 1.82
CA GLY A 77 -15.39 -2.29 0.91
C GLY A 77 -13.94 -2.69 0.89
N GLU A 78 -13.67 -3.94 0.55
CA GLU A 78 -12.31 -4.43 0.43
C GLU A 78 -12.19 -5.35 -0.77
N THR A 79 -10.99 -5.38 -1.33
CA THR A 79 -10.67 -6.30 -2.41
C THR A 79 -9.16 -6.54 -2.44
N SER A 80 -8.77 -7.62 -3.07
CA SER A 80 -7.38 -7.81 -3.41
C SER A 80 -7.08 -6.94 -4.62
N PRO A 81 -5.97 -6.19 -4.63
CA PRO A 81 -5.66 -5.33 -5.76
C PRO A 81 -5.40 -6.14 -7.03
N SER A 82 -5.67 -5.54 -8.18
CA SER A 82 -5.32 -6.14 -9.45
C SER A 82 -3.81 -6.31 -9.55
N LYS A 83 -3.34 -7.18 -10.45
CA LYS A 83 -1.90 -7.37 -10.63
C LYS A 83 -1.20 -6.06 -11.01
N GLU A 84 -1.83 -5.27 -11.86
CA GLU A 84 -1.26 -3.98 -12.27
C GLU A 84 -1.14 -3.02 -11.10
N LEU A 85 -2.19 -2.90 -10.29
CA LEU A 85 -2.18 -2.02 -9.14
C LEU A 85 -1.16 -2.50 -8.11
N LEU A 86 -1.10 -3.80 -7.86
CA LEU A 86 -0.14 -4.38 -6.93
C LEU A 86 1.30 -4.08 -7.39
N LYS A 87 1.56 -4.22 -8.67
CA LYS A 87 2.87 -3.92 -9.25
C LYS A 87 3.25 -2.46 -9.04
N MET A 88 2.32 -1.55 -9.28
CA MET A 88 2.55 -0.12 -9.08
C MET A 88 2.82 0.21 -7.63
N TYR A 89 2.06 -0.41 -6.72
CA TYR A 89 2.20 -0.22 -5.29
C TYR A 89 3.58 -0.68 -4.81
N ILE A 90 3.98 -1.88 -5.18
CA ILE A 90 5.28 -2.43 -4.78
C ILE A 90 6.41 -1.59 -5.35
N SER A 91 6.28 -1.15 -6.59
CA SER A 91 7.28 -0.28 -7.21
C SER A 91 7.40 1.05 -6.45
N CYS A 92 6.28 1.61 -6.03
CA CYS A 92 6.26 2.83 -5.23
C CYS A 92 6.96 2.63 -3.89
N LEU A 93 6.69 1.51 -3.21
CA LEU A 93 7.34 1.20 -1.94
C LEU A 93 8.85 1.03 -2.08
N ARG A 94 9.30 0.42 -3.17
CA ARG A 94 10.73 0.26 -3.42
C ARG A 94 11.41 1.62 -3.58
N LYS A 95 10.79 2.53 -4.31
CA LYS A 95 11.32 3.87 -4.48
C LYS A 95 11.35 4.64 -3.16
N LEU A 96 10.31 4.50 -2.37
CA LEU A 96 10.23 5.13 -1.07
C LEU A 96 11.28 4.58 -0.11
N ASN A 97 11.49 3.26 -0.09
CA ASN A 97 12.53 2.62 0.70
C ASN A 97 13.91 3.17 0.35
N LYS A 98 14.18 3.26 -0.93
CA LYS A 98 15.47 3.77 -1.41
C LYS A 98 15.68 5.21 -0.97
N TRP A 99 14.64 6.03 -1.08
CA TRP A 99 14.69 7.42 -0.66
C TRP A 99 14.93 7.56 0.84
N LEU A 100 14.26 6.73 1.66
CA LEU A 100 14.43 6.72 3.10
C LEU A 100 15.83 6.28 3.49
N ASP A 101 16.38 5.28 2.82
CA ASP A 101 17.73 4.81 3.06
C ASP A 101 18.76 5.90 2.75
N GLU A 102 18.56 6.65 1.68
CA GLU A 102 19.42 7.76 1.31
C GLU A 102 19.39 8.90 2.33
N ARG A 103 18.31 8.99 3.13
CA ARG A 103 18.18 9.97 4.20
C ARG A 103 18.65 9.43 5.55
N GLU A 104 19.42 8.33 5.54
CA GLU A 104 19.97 7.68 6.73
C GLU A 104 18.95 7.05 7.66
N ILE A 105 17.75 6.80 7.19
CA ILE A 105 16.77 6.01 7.93
C ILE A 105 17.12 4.56 7.68
N LYS A 106 17.64 3.87 8.70
CA LYS A 106 18.29 2.59 8.51
C LYS A 106 17.44 1.35 8.69
N GLU A 107 16.18 1.50 9.05
CA GLU A 107 15.32 0.34 9.17
C GLU A 107 14.62 0.07 7.84
N PRO A 108 14.91 -1.07 7.20
CA PRO A 108 14.28 -1.36 5.91
C PRO A 108 12.80 -1.62 6.07
N ILE A 109 12.02 -1.14 5.13
CA ILE A 109 10.64 -1.58 5.01
C ILE A 109 10.69 -2.99 4.46
N ASP A 110 10.12 -3.90 5.20
CA ASP A 110 10.07 -5.28 4.75
C ASP A 110 8.63 -5.74 4.64
N LEU A 111 8.10 -5.69 3.44
CA LEU A 111 6.82 -6.30 3.13
C LEU A 111 7.10 -7.74 2.70
N ASP A 112 7.55 -8.55 3.66
CA ASP A 112 7.93 -9.94 3.40
C ASP A 112 8.99 -10.04 2.29
N GLY A 113 9.92 -9.09 2.28
CA GLY A 113 10.99 -9.05 1.30
C GLY A 113 10.62 -8.45 -0.05
N LEU A 114 9.37 -8.03 -0.22
CA LEU A 114 8.92 -7.49 -1.51
C LEU A 114 9.62 -6.21 -1.91
N SER A 115 9.93 -5.36 -0.93
CA SER A 115 10.60 -4.08 -1.20
C SER A 115 12.04 -4.24 -1.66
N ASP A 116 12.64 -5.41 -1.39
CA ASP A 116 14.02 -5.70 -1.74
C ASP A 116 14.14 -6.49 -3.04
N LEU A 117 13.04 -6.82 -3.66
CA LEU A 117 13.04 -7.60 -4.89
C LEU A 117 13.60 -6.79 -6.07
N THR A 118 14.33 -7.48 -6.95
CA THR A 118 14.71 -6.90 -8.24
C THR A 118 13.45 -6.84 -9.13
N ASP A 119 13.54 -6.13 -10.24
CA ASP A 119 12.41 -6.05 -11.17
C ASP A 119 12.05 -7.42 -11.71
N GLU A 120 13.03 -8.27 -11.96
CA GLU A 120 12.80 -9.63 -12.43
C GLU A 120 12.11 -10.48 -11.35
N GLU A 121 12.60 -10.42 -10.12
CA GLU A 121 11.99 -11.14 -9.01
C GLU A 121 10.57 -10.67 -8.75
N LEU A 122 10.33 -9.38 -8.83
CA LEU A 122 9.01 -8.81 -8.66
C LEU A 122 8.06 -9.31 -9.75
N HIS A 123 8.55 -9.39 -10.97
CA HIS A 123 7.77 -9.90 -12.10
C HIS A 123 7.35 -11.36 -11.86
N GLU A 124 8.28 -12.19 -11.41
CA GLU A 124 7.98 -13.59 -11.07
C GLU A 124 6.94 -13.68 -9.97
N TYR A 125 7.10 -12.87 -8.92
CA TYR A 125 6.14 -12.84 -7.82
C TYR A 125 4.72 -12.53 -8.31
N LEU A 126 4.60 -11.54 -9.19
CA LEU A 126 3.31 -11.12 -9.71
C LEU A 126 2.68 -12.15 -10.65
N GLU A 127 3.48 -12.91 -11.36
CA GLU A 127 2.99 -13.96 -12.24
C GLU A 127 2.49 -15.18 -11.45
N GLU A 128 3.08 -15.46 -10.31
CA GLU A 128 2.67 -16.58 -9.47
C GLU A 128 1.36 -16.31 -8.72
N ASN A 129 0.99 -15.08 -8.61
CA ASN A 129 -0.20 -14.64 -7.90
C ASN A 129 -1.24 -14.11 -8.86
#